data_8efbc1b80afdadda7b8fb8fe5c91affd
#
_entry.id   8efbc1b80afdadda7b8fb8fe5c91affd
#
_cell.length_a   1.000
_cell.length_b   1.000
_cell.length_c   1.000
_cell.angle_alpha   90.00
_cell.angle_beta   90.00
_cell.angle_gamma   90.00
#
_symmetry.space_group_name_H-M   'P 1'
#
loop_
_entity.id
_entity.type
_entity.pdbx_description
1 polymer ?
#
loop_
_entity_poly.entity_id
_entity_poly.type
_entity_poly.pdbx_seq_one_letter_code
_entity_poly.pdbx_strand_id
1 'polypeptide(L)'
;MPMKKFKKFSWIIFVVLILFLGGTFGFHQLSLQKESKLLMPIGKKVVVNGHQMNVYIKGEGSETIVFLSGAGIASPILDFKNLTDSLSKKYKVVVVERAGYGFSEDSDRSRDVMTVLSETRQALSQAEVSGPYVIVSHSMASLESLAWQEKYPDEVKALVGLDWALPASYEDLKDNQALLTVAYWSSKI
;
A
#
# COMPACT_ATOMS: atom_id res chain seq x y z
N MET A 1 21.74 47.24 23.97
CA MET A 1 21.47 47.06 22.53
C MET A 1 21.40 45.55 22.29
N PRO A 2 20.64 44.95 21.52
CA PRO A 2 19.55 45.18 20.59
C PRO A 2 18.47 44.07 20.63
N MET A 3 17.93 43.76 21.83
CA MET A 3 16.85 42.75 21.96
C MET A 3 15.62 43.06 21.10
N LYS A 4 15.32 44.34 20.85
CA LYS A 4 14.21 44.74 19.98
C LYS A 4 14.44 44.42 18.53
N LYS A 5 15.68 44.50 18.00
CA LYS A 5 16.04 44.16 16.65
C LYS A 5 15.97 42.64 16.40
N PHE A 6 16.42 41.85 17.38
CA PHE A 6 16.36 40.39 17.32
C PHE A 6 14.92 39.87 17.32
N LYS A 7 14.03 40.41 18.16
CA LYS A 7 12.61 40.06 18.18
C LYS A 7 11.92 40.39 16.86
N LYS A 8 12.24 41.57 16.27
CA LYS A 8 11.68 41.97 14.97
C LYS A 8 12.14 41.06 13.84
N PHE A 9 13.41 40.67 13.83
CA PHE A 9 13.98 39.74 12.88
C PHE A 9 13.37 38.32 12.98
N SER A 10 13.28 37.80 14.21
CA SER A 10 12.60 36.50 14.45
C SER A 10 11.13 36.51 14.02
N TRP A 11 10.43 37.62 14.23
CA TRP A 11 9.05 37.76 13.81
C TRP A 11 8.91 37.79 12.29
N ILE A 12 9.82 38.43 11.58
CA ILE A 12 9.87 38.42 10.11
C ILE A 12 10.09 37.00 9.58
N ILE A 13 11.06 36.28 10.14
CA ILE A 13 11.33 34.87 9.77
C ILE A 13 10.06 34.02 10.01
N PHE A 14 9.40 34.18 11.13
CA PHE A 14 8.18 33.46 11.46
C PHE A 14 7.05 33.73 10.44
N VAL A 15 6.84 35.00 10.08
CA VAL A 15 5.84 35.38 9.06
C VAL A 15 6.20 34.79 7.71
N VAL A 16 7.46 34.88 7.29
CA VAL A 16 7.92 34.28 6.02
C VAL A 16 7.71 32.77 6.01
N LEU A 17 8.00 32.09 7.12
CA LEU A 17 7.77 30.66 7.25
C LEU A 17 6.28 30.31 7.11
N ILE A 18 5.39 31.05 7.77
CA ILE A 18 3.93 30.84 7.66
C ILE A 18 3.46 31.07 6.22
N LEU A 19 3.93 32.13 5.57
CA LEU A 19 3.57 32.40 4.17
C LEU A 19 4.08 31.32 3.24
N PHE A 20 5.29 30.81 3.47
CA PHE A 20 5.86 29.70 2.70
C PHE A 20 5.04 28.40 2.90
N LEU A 21 4.74 28.04 4.16
CA LEU A 21 3.94 26.85 4.46
C LEU A 21 2.49 26.98 3.92
N GLY A 22 1.88 28.16 4.06
CA GLY A 22 0.57 28.43 3.49
C GLY A 22 0.57 28.38 1.97
N GLY A 23 1.59 28.92 1.33
CA GLY A 23 1.77 28.88 -0.12
C GLY A 23 1.97 27.47 -0.66
N THR A 24 2.82 26.69 0.01
CA THR A 24 3.06 25.28 -0.37
C THR A 24 1.81 24.43 -0.16
N PHE A 25 1.08 24.63 0.93
CA PHE A 25 -0.19 23.94 1.19
C PHE A 25 -1.24 24.32 0.12
N GLY A 26 -1.41 25.59 -0.20
CA GLY A 26 -2.34 26.04 -1.24
C GLY A 26 -1.97 25.47 -2.62
N PHE A 27 -0.69 25.50 -2.98
CA PHE A 27 -0.20 24.90 -4.21
C PHE A 27 -0.47 23.38 -4.26
N HIS A 28 -0.22 22.66 -3.15
CA HIS A 28 -0.51 21.24 -3.05
C HIS A 28 -2.00 20.94 -3.27
N GLN A 29 -2.90 21.67 -2.62
CA GLN A 29 -4.34 21.48 -2.78
C GLN A 29 -4.81 21.74 -4.23
N LEU A 30 -4.28 22.77 -4.88
CA LEU A 30 -4.58 23.06 -6.29
C LEU A 30 -4.03 21.96 -7.22
N SER A 31 -2.83 21.42 -6.92
CA SER A 31 -2.25 20.30 -7.66
C SER A 31 -3.09 19.05 -7.53
N LEU A 32 -3.50 18.67 -6.32
CA LEU A 32 -4.39 17.54 -6.08
C LEU A 32 -5.70 17.63 -6.88
N GLN A 33 -6.32 18.82 -6.92
CA GLN A 33 -7.54 19.04 -7.72
C GLN A 33 -7.32 18.88 -9.24
N LYS A 34 -6.15 19.25 -9.73
CA LYS A 34 -5.80 19.06 -11.16
C LYS A 34 -5.49 17.60 -11.44
N GLU A 35 -4.71 16.97 -10.60
CA GLU A 35 -4.28 15.57 -10.74
C GLU A 35 -5.43 14.60 -10.59
N SER A 36 -6.40 14.85 -9.70
CA SER A 36 -7.58 14.01 -9.54
C SER A 36 -8.42 13.87 -10.82
N LYS A 37 -8.38 14.85 -11.71
CA LYS A 37 -9.04 14.81 -13.01
C LYS A 37 -8.28 13.96 -14.05
N LEU A 38 -7.00 13.71 -13.82
CA LEU A 38 -6.13 12.90 -14.69
C LEU A 38 -6.06 11.44 -14.21
N LEU A 39 -6.42 11.19 -12.95
CA LEU A 39 -6.41 9.86 -12.37
C LEU A 39 -7.61 9.06 -12.88
N MET A 40 -7.37 8.25 -13.90
CA MET A 40 -8.32 7.21 -14.29
C MET A 40 -8.00 5.94 -13.51
N PRO A 41 -8.94 5.42 -12.70
CA PRO A 41 -8.72 4.17 -11.98
C PRO A 41 -8.39 3.05 -12.96
N ILE A 42 -7.26 2.39 -12.75
CA ILE A 42 -6.85 1.22 -13.52
C ILE A 42 -7.22 0.00 -12.68
N GLY A 43 -8.11 -0.86 -13.19
CA GLY A 43 -8.55 -2.06 -12.49
C GLY A 43 -10.07 -2.16 -12.33
N LYS A 44 -10.50 -3.22 -11.66
CA LYS A 44 -11.91 -3.49 -11.33
C LYS A 44 -12.15 -3.15 -9.86
N LYS A 45 -13.11 -2.28 -9.61
CA LYS A 45 -13.59 -2.01 -8.24
C LYS A 45 -14.51 -3.12 -7.78
N VAL A 46 -14.24 -3.66 -6.60
CA VAL A 46 -15.06 -4.68 -5.95
C VAL A 46 -15.41 -4.23 -4.52
N VAL A 47 -16.58 -4.63 -4.03
CA VAL A 47 -17.00 -4.26 -2.67
C VAL A 47 -16.60 -5.35 -1.69
N VAL A 48 -15.80 -4.97 -0.70
CA VAL A 48 -15.30 -5.84 0.37
C VAL A 48 -15.63 -5.21 1.71
N ASN A 49 -16.46 -5.87 2.52
CA ASN A 49 -16.85 -5.38 3.85
C ASN A 49 -17.35 -3.92 3.88
N GLY A 50 -18.05 -3.50 2.83
CA GLY A 50 -18.66 -2.17 2.75
C GLY A 50 -17.77 -1.05 2.17
N HIS A 51 -16.54 -1.33 1.80
CA HIS A 51 -15.64 -0.38 1.11
C HIS A 51 -15.19 -0.94 -0.25
N GLN A 52 -14.78 -0.06 -1.17
CA GLN A 52 -14.34 -0.46 -2.49
C GLN A 52 -12.84 -0.77 -2.48
N MET A 53 -12.49 -1.97 -2.93
CA MET A 53 -11.12 -2.36 -3.21
C MET A 53 -10.88 -2.43 -4.72
N ASN A 54 -9.68 -2.09 -5.13
CA ASN A 54 -9.27 -2.12 -6.53
C ASN A 54 -8.44 -3.37 -6.83
N VAL A 55 -8.84 -4.11 -7.86
CA VAL A 55 -8.17 -5.32 -8.33
C VAL A 55 -7.77 -5.11 -9.78
N TYR A 56 -6.47 -5.02 -10.03
CA TYR A 56 -5.92 -4.94 -11.38
C TYR A 56 -5.66 -6.33 -11.92
N ILE A 57 -6.19 -6.64 -13.11
CA ILE A 57 -6.05 -7.93 -13.76
C ILE A 57 -5.50 -7.71 -15.17
N LYS A 58 -4.48 -8.47 -15.55
CA LYS A 58 -3.88 -8.42 -16.87
C LYS A 58 -3.40 -9.80 -17.32
N GLY A 59 -3.56 -10.09 -18.64
CA GLY A 59 -3.22 -11.39 -19.23
C GLY A 59 -4.31 -12.44 -19.01
N GLU A 60 -4.23 -13.53 -19.79
CA GLU A 60 -5.26 -14.59 -19.86
C GLU A 60 -4.66 -16.00 -19.70
N GLY A 61 -3.45 -16.10 -19.13
CA GLY A 61 -2.80 -17.39 -18.89
C GLY A 61 -3.58 -18.28 -17.91
N SER A 62 -3.38 -19.58 -18.00
CA SER A 62 -4.01 -20.57 -17.11
C SER A 62 -3.51 -20.48 -15.65
N GLU A 63 -2.31 -19.97 -15.43
CA GLU A 63 -1.73 -19.76 -14.12
C GLU A 63 -2.00 -18.34 -13.65
N THR A 64 -2.49 -18.20 -12.41
CA THR A 64 -2.77 -16.90 -11.80
C THR A 64 -1.66 -16.50 -10.84
N ILE A 65 -1.04 -15.37 -11.09
CA ILE A 65 -0.02 -14.76 -10.22
C ILE A 65 -0.63 -13.57 -9.50
N VAL A 66 -0.67 -13.62 -8.17
CA VAL A 66 -1.20 -12.55 -7.32
C VAL A 66 -0.05 -11.80 -6.67
N PHE A 67 0.00 -10.49 -6.87
CA PHE A 67 0.98 -9.59 -6.28
C PHE A 67 0.43 -8.91 -5.04
N LEU A 68 1.18 -8.98 -3.95
CA LEU A 68 0.89 -8.36 -2.67
C LEU A 68 1.99 -7.36 -2.31
N SER A 69 1.64 -6.09 -2.17
CA SER A 69 2.59 -5.01 -1.89
C SER A 69 3.01 -4.94 -0.43
N GLY A 70 4.20 -4.44 -0.16
CA GLY A 70 4.67 -4.09 1.17
C GLY A 70 3.90 -2.93 1.80
N ALA A 71 4.31 -2.55 3.02
CA ALA A 71 3.74 -1.39 3.70
C ALA A 71 4.21 -0.08 3.05
N GLY A 72 3.36 0.96 3.10
CA GLY A 72 3.69 2.32 2.65
C GLY A 72 3.79 2.50 1.13
N ILE A 73 3.33 1.54 0.34
CA ILE A 73 3.33 1.62 -1.12
C ILE A 73 2.11 2.42 -1.60
N ALA A 74 2.34 3.59 -2.16
CA ALA A 74 1.26 4.48 -2.59
C ALA A 74 0.45 3.91 -3.77
N SER A 75 1.08 3.19 -4.70
CA SER A 75 0.40 2.58 -5.86
C SER A 75 1.03 1.24 -6.23
N PRO A 76 0.51 0.14 -5.68
CA PRO A 76 0.98 -1.22 -5.97
C PRO A 76 1.02 -1.56 -7.47
N ILE A 77 0.03 -1.12 -8.23
CA ILE A 77 -0.05 -1.38 -9.68
C ILE A 77 1.15 -0.76 -10.41
N LEU A 78 1.57 0.44 -10.01
CA LEU A 78 2.71 1.12 -10.64
C LEU A 78 4.04 0.50 -10.20
N ASP A 79 4.17 0.13 -8.94
CA ASP A 79 5.38 -0.51 -8.40
C ASP A 79 5.68 -1.84 -9.11
N PHE A 80 4.65 -2.66 -9.32
CA PHE A 80 4.79 -3.94 -10.01
C PHE A 80 4.66 -3.84 -11.52
N LYS A 81 4.53 -2.64 -12.10
CA LYS A 81 4.21 -2.45 -13.53
C LYS A 81 5.13 -3.25 -14.46
N ASN A 82 6.43 -3.18 -14.27
CA ASN A 82 7.39 -3.85 -15.14
C ASN A 82 7.28 -5.38 -15.08
N LEU A 83 7.04 -5.92 -13.87
CA LEU A 83 6.82 -7.36 -13.67
C LEU A 83 5.49 -7.79 -14.28
N THR A 84 4.41 -7.07 -14.00
CA THR A 84 3.08 -7.39 -14.52
C THR A 84 3.00 -7.28 -16.03
N ASP A 85 3.64 -6.26 -16.65
CA ASP A 85 3.73 -6.11 -18.10
C ASP A 85 4.49 -7.28 -18.78
N SER A 86 5.52 -7.78 -18.14
CA SER A 86 6.31 -8.91 -18.66
C SER A 86 5.59 -10.23 -18.48
N LEU A 87 5.08 -10.50 -17.27
CA LEU A 87 4.46 -11.77 -16.92
C LEU A 87 3.07 -11.96 -17.53
N SER A 88 2.33 -10.87 -17.74
CA SER A 88 0.99 -10.92 -18.37
C SER A 88 0.98 -11.41 -19.82
N LYS A 89 2.14 -11.48 -20.46
CA LYS A 89 2.28 -12.09 -21.79
C LYS A 89 2.03 -13.60 -21.78
N LYS A 90 2.17 -14.25 -20.62
CA LYS A 90 2.08 -15.70 -20.45
C LYS A 90 1.12 -16.13 -19.35
N TYR A 91 0.93 -15.32 -18.34
CA TYR A 91 0.18 -15.62 -17.14
C TYR A 91 -0.97 -14.63 -16.94
N LYS A 92 -1.98 -15.02 -16.16
CA LYS A 92 -2.93 -14.07 -15.59
C LYS A 92 -2.26 -13.43 -14.37
N VAL A 93 -2.02 -12.12 -14.42
CA VAL A 93 -1.42 -11.36 -13.32
C VAL A 93 -2.47 -10.51 -12.64
N VAL A 94 -2.46 -10.52 -11.32
CA VAL A 94 -3.41 -9.79 -10.48
C VAL A 94 -2.65 -8.98 -9.44
N VAL A 95 -2.97 -7.70 -9.31
CA VAL A 95 -2.50 -6.86 -8.22
C VAL A 95 -3.71 -6.46 -7.39
N VAL A 96 -3.72 -6.81 -6.12
CA VAL A 96 -4.76 -6.37 -5.18
C VAL A 96 -4.23 -5.15 -4.43
N GLU A 97 -4.90 -4.02 -4.59
CA GLU A 97 -4.64 -2.83 -3.79
C GLU A 97 -5.44 -2.94 -2.49
N ARG A 98 -4.73 -3.02 -1.37
CA ARG A 98 -5.33 -3.09 -0.04
C ARG A 98 -6.14 -1.81 0.26
N ALA A 99 -7.03 -1.86 1.24
CA ALA A 99 -7.71 -0.67 1.74
C ALA A 99 -6.69 0.43 2.09
N GLY A 100 -6.94 1.66 1.62
CA GLY A 100 -6.03 2.81 1.75
C GLY A 100 -4.87 2.86 0.75
N TYR A 101 -4.76 1.90 -0.19
CA TYR A 101 -3.69 1.85 -1.19
C TYR A 101 -4.24 2.12 -2.60
N GLY A 102 -3.47 2.87 -3.39
CA GLY A 102 -3.78 3.15 -4.79
C GLY A 102 -5.19 3.70 -4.98
N PHE A 103 -6.01 2.97 -5.71
CA PHE A 103 -7.40 3.34 -5.98
C PHE A 103 -8.41 2.70 -5.02
N SER A 104 -7.98 1.92 -4.03
CA SER A 104 -8.86 1.38 -3.00
C SER A 104 -9.30 2.47 -2.02
N GLU A 105 -10.54 2.36 -1.53
CA GLU A 105 -11.01 3.20 -0.42
C GLU A 105 -10.30 2.81 0.87
N ASP A 106 -10.24 3.74 1.81
CA ASP A 106 -9.78 3.48 3.16
C ASP A 106 -10.79 2.64 3.95
N SER A 107 -10.37 2.07 5.07
CA SER A 107 -11.21 1.23 5.92
C SER A 107 -10.84 1.42 7.40
N ASP A 108 -11.86 1.58 8.24
CA ASP A 108 -11.72 1.66 9.70
C ASP A 108 -11.45 0.29 10.37
N ARG A 109 -11.38 -0.78 9.57
CA ARG A 109 -11.14 -2.13 10.08
C ARG A 109 -9.70 -2.31 10.56
N SER A 110 -9.49 -3.25 11.47
CA SER A 110 -8.15 -3.65 11.88
C SER A 110 -7.28 -4.00 10.66
N ARG A 111 -6.03 -3.58 10.70
CA ARG A 111 -5.02 -3.90 9.66
C ARG A 111 -4.10 -5.05 10.07
N ASP A 112 -4.58 -5.93 10.97
CA ASP A 112 -3.88 -7.18 11.27
C ASP A 112 -3.83 -8.12 10.04
N VAL A 113 -2.87 -9.04 10.06
CA VAL A 113 -2.60 -9.95 8.94
C VAL A 113 -3.82 -10.73 8.50
N MET A 114 -4.65 -11.20 9.45
CA MET A 114 -5.81 -12.04 9.14
C MET A 114 -6.96 -11.24 8.52
N THR A 115 -7.15 -10.00 8.98
CA THR A 115 -8.14 -9.09 8.39
C THR A 115 -7.73 -8.74 6.96
N VAL A 116 -6.47 -8.35 6.73
CA VAL A 116 -5.94 -8.03 5.38
C VAL A 116 -6.04 -9.24 4.45
N LEU A 117 -5.64 -10.42 4.91
CA LEU A 117 -5.77 -11.66 4.14
C LEU A 117 -7.22 -11.97 3.77
N SER A 118 -8.15 -11.82 4.72
CA SER A 118 -9.58 -12.02 4.46
C SER A 118 -10.11 -11.06 3.40
N GLU A 119 -9.73 -9.79 3.47
CA GLU A 119 -10.11 -8.77 2.49
C GLU A 119 -9.52 -9.07 1.10
N THR A 120 -8.24 -9.44 1.03
CA THR A 120 -7.58 -9.83 -0.22
C THR A 120 -8.28 -11.01 -0.89
N ARG A 121 -8.61 -12.06 -0.13
CA ARG A 121 -9.32 -13.23 -0.64
C ARG A 121 -10.73 -12.88 -1.13
N GLN A 122 -11.46 -12.07 -0.37
CA GLN A 122 -12.79 -11.58 -0.78
C GLN A 122 -12.69 -10.73 -2.06
N ALA A 123 -11.70 -9.85 -2.16
CA ALA A 123 -11.49 -9.03 -3.35
C ALA A 123 -11.23 -9.88 -4.60
N LEU A 124 -10.40 -10.91 -4.50
CA LEU A 124 -10.16 -11.86 -5.59
C LEU A 124 -11.43 -12.59 -5.99
N SER A 125 -12.19 -13.10 -5.02
CA SER A 125 -13.46 -13.79 -5.27
C SER A 125 -14.48 -12.88 -5.98
N GLN A 126 -14.64 -11.62 -5.50
CA GLN A 126 -15.54 -10.63 -6.12
C GLN A 126 -15.06 -10.17 -7.51
N ALA A 127 -13.75 -10.24 -7.75
CA ALA A 127 -13.17 -9.97 -9.06
C ALA A 127 -13.26 -11.17 -10.02
N GLU A 128 -13.81 -12.31 -9.58
CA GLU A 128 -13.91 -13.57 -10.32
C GLU A 128 -12.55 -14.18 -10.68
N VAL A 129 -11.59 -14.01 -9.76
CA VAL A 129 -10.25 -14.59 -9.86
C VAL A 129 -10.17 -15.85 -9.01
N SER A 130 -9.93 -16.98 -9.65
CA SER A 130 -9.85 -18.28 -8.98
C SER A 130 -8.39 -18.76 -8.87
N GLY A 131 -8.09 -19.47 -7.77
CA GLY A 131 -6.82 -20.15 -7.54
C GLY A 131 -6.75 -21.56 -8.16
N PRO A 132 -5.71 -22.35 -7.81
CA PRO A 132 -4.65 -21.96 -6.86
C PRO A 132 -3.71 -20.90 -7.41
N TYR A 133 -3.17 -20.05 -6.54
CA TYR A 133 -2.39 -18.86 -6.88
C TYR A 133 -0.88 -19.10 -6.71
N VAL A 134 -0.08 -18.53 -7.62
CA VAL A 134 1.31 -18.19 -7.31
C VAL A 134 1.28 -16.81 -6.66
N ILE A 135 1.65 -16.72 -5.39
CA ILE A 135 1.63 -15.46 -4.64
C ILE A 135 3.03 -14.84 -4.65
N VAL A 136 3.13 -13.63 -5.19
CA VAL A 136 4.35 -12.82 -5.19
C VAL A 136 4.17 -11.72 -4.15
N SER A 137 4.86 -11.80 -3.04
CA SER A 137 4.72 -10.85 -1.94
C SER A 137 6.01 -10.08 -1.67
N HIS A 138 5.87 -8.76 -1.49
CA HIS A 138 6.96 -7.85 -1.20
C HIS A 138 6.97 -7.44 0.26
N SER A 139 8.17 -7.44 0.88
CA SER A 139 8.40 -6.91 2.23
C SER A 139 7.41 -7.47 3.25
N MET A 140 6.68 -6.64 3.99
CA MET A 140 5.70 -7.05 5.01
C MET A 140 4.52 -7.89 4.50
N ALA A 141 4.25 -7.90 3.19
CA ALA A 141 3.25 -8.79 2.61
C ALA A 141 3.63 -10.28 2.71
N SER A 142 4.88 -10.58 3.06
CA SER A 142 5.30 -11.95 3.40
C SER A 142 4.48 -12.54 4.54
N LEU A 143 4.12 -11.74 5.55
CA LEU A 143 3.31 -12.19 6.69
C LEU A 143 1.92 -12.63 6.23
N GLU A 144 1.32 -11.88 5.30
CA GLU A 144 0.03 -12.23 4.69
C GLU A 144 0.13 -13.51 3.85
N SER A 145 1.17 -13.63 3.02
CA SER A 145 1.35 -14.80 2.15
C SER A 145 1.67 -16.07 2.93
N LEU A 146 2.44 -15.98 4.01
CA LEU A 146 2.72 -17.10 4.90
C LEU A 146 1.46 -17.56 5.65
N ALA A 147 0.67 -16.61 6.18
CA ALA A 147 -0.61 -16.91 6.82
C ALA A 147 -1.62 -17.52 5.82
N TRP A 148 -1.58 -17.08 4.55
CA TRP A 148 -2.40 -17.66 3.50
C TRP A 148 -2.04 -19.12 3.25
N GLN A 149 -0.74 -19.40 3.05
CA GLN A 149 -0.23 -20.78 2.85
C GLN A 149 -0.56 -21.69 4.04
N GLU A 150 -0.44 -21.18 5.27
CA GLU A 150 -0.71 -21.98 6.48
C GLU A 150 -2.22 -22.30 6.61
N LYS A 151 -3.07 -21.31 6.39
CA LYS A 151 -4.51 -21.42 6.68
C LYS A 151 -5.33 -21.96 5.52
N TYR A 152 -4.88 -21.74 4.30
CA TYR A 152 -5.59 -22.12 3.06
C TYR A 152 -4.61 -22.72 2.03
N PRO A 153 -3.93 -23.84 2.37
CA PRO A 153 -2.88 -24.41 1.52
C PRO A 153 -3.34 -24.79 0.11
N ASP A 154 -4.62 -25.19 -0.04
CA ASP A 154 -5.18 -25.55 -1.33
C ASP A 154 -5.37 -24.37 -2.30
N GLU A 155 -5.35 -23.14 -1.78
CA GLU A 155 -5.43 -21.93 -2.58
C GLU A 155 -4.05 -21.44 -3.07
N VAL A 156 -2.95 -21.97 -2.52
CA VAL A 156 -1.60 -21.49 -2.76
C VAL A 156 -0.77 -22.54 -3.49
N LYS A 157 -0.45 -22.26 -4.75
CA LYS A 157 0.41 -23.11 -5.58
C LYS A 157 1.89 -22.93 -5.27
N ALA A 158 2.32 -21.70 -5.05
CA ALA A 158 3.69 -21.35 -4.69
C ALA A 158 3.75 -19.94 -4.07
N LEU A 159 4.79 -19.70 -3.28
CA LEU A 159 5.15 -18.39 -2.75
C LEU A 159 6.46 -17.91 -3.40
N VAL A 160 6.49 -16.65 -3.79
CA VAL A 160 7.69 -15.97 -4.31
C VAL A 160 7.92 -14.71 -3.47
N GLY A 161 9.08 -14.64 -2.83
CA GLY A 161 9.47 -13.51 -1.99
C GLY A 161 10.23 -12.45 -2.77
N LEU A 162 9.79 -11.21 -2.62
CA LEU A 162 10.52 -10.03 -3.05
C LEU A 162 10.94 -9.28 -1.78
N ASP A 163 12.17 -9.46 -1.35
CA ASP A 163 12.72 -8.84 -0.13
C ASP A 163 11.81 -9.04 1.10
N TRP A 164 11.56 -10.29 1.46
CA TRP A 164 10.62 -10.66 2.52
C TRP A 164 11.04 -10.14 3.89
N ALA A 165 10.09 -9.53 4.57
CA ALA A 165 10.17 -9.24 5.98
C ALA A 165 9.71 -10.47 6.78
N LEU A 166 10.64 -11.35 7.15
CA LEU A 166 10.33 -12.54 7.93
C LEU A 166 10.18 -12.21 9.42
N PRO A 167 9.33 -12.95 10.18
CA PRO A 167 9.17 -12.72 11.62
C PRO A 167 10.50 -12.69 12.39
N ALA A 168 11.43 -13.58 12.05
CA ALA A 168 12.76 -13.62 12.66
C ALA A 168 13.58 -12.33 12.43
N SER A 169 13.34 -11.61 11.34
CA SER A 169 14.00 -10.32 11.06
C SER A 169 13.60 -9.21 12.03
N TYR A 170 12.55 -9.42 12.81
CA TYR A 170 12.02 -8.44 13.77
C TYR A 170 12.31 -8.80 15.24
N GLU A 171 12.94 -9.94 15.51
CA GLU A 171 13.28 -10.34 16.88
C GLU A 171 14.22 -9.33 17.54
N ASP A 172 15.20 -8.81 16.80
CA ASP A 172 16.14 -7.80 17.28
C ASP A 172 15.50 -6.39 17.41
N LEU A 173 14.34 -6.15 16.81
CA LEU A 173 13.65 -4.85 16.89
C LEU A 173 12.86 -4.68 18.19
N LYS A 174 12.57 -5.76 18.93
CA LYS A 174 11.84 -5.69 20.21
C LYS A 174 12.57 -4.82 21.23
N ASP A 175 13.88 -4.72 21.12
CA ASP A 175 14.72 -3.93 22.03
C ASP A 175 14.87 -2.47 21.58
N ASN A 176 14.40 -2.10 20.40
CA ASN A 176 14.52 -0.74 19.87
C ASN A 176 13.21 0.06 19.97
N GLN A 177 12.91 0.54 21.18
CA GLN A 177 11.71 1.33 21.49
C GLN A 177 11.54 2.57 20.60
N ALA A 178 12.65 3.19 20.15
CA ALA A 178 12.61 4.36 19.27
C ALA A 178 12.05 4.01 17.90
N LEU A 179 12.50 2.90 17.29
CA LEU A 179 12.00 2.41 16.00
C LEU A 179 10.52 1.99 16.07
N LEU A 180 10.11 1.32 17.16
CA LEU A 180 8.72 0.95 17.38
C LEU A 180 7.83 2.18 17.54
N THR A 181 8.32 3.22 18.21
CA THR A 181 7.59 4.50 18.36
C THR A 181 7.43 5.21 17.02
N VAL A 182 8.50 5.29 16.19
CA VAL A 182 8.44 5.87 14.84
C VAL A 182 7.47 5.08 13.96
N ALA A 183 7.53 3.74 13.96
CA ALA A 183 6.62 2.89 13.20
C ALA A 183 5.16 3.08 13.64
N TYR A 184 4.89 3.19 14.95
CA TYR A 184 3.56 3.47 15.48
C TYR A 184 3.01 4.82 14.99
N TRP A 185 3.83 5.89 15.04
CA TRP A 185 3.39 7.21 14.61
C TRP A 185 3.25 7.32 13.08
N SER A 186 4.12 6.66 12.31
CA SER A 186 4.00 6.63 10.84
C SER A 186 2.78 5.85 10.34
N SER A 187 2.25 4.92 11.13
CA SER A 187 1.00 4.20 10.80
C SER A 187 -0.28 5.01 11.09
N LYS A 188 -0.16 6.22 11.66
CA LYS A 188 -1.27 7.12 12.03
C LYS A 188 -1.42 8.30 11.07
N ILE A 189 -0.53 8.44 10.09
CA ILE A 189 -0.54 9.46 9.04
C ILE A 189 -1.08 8.86 7.75
#